data_c9b5d82e56cf353037a855a16fe9b908
#
_entry.id   c9b5d82e56cf353037a855a16fe9b908
#
_cell.length_a   1.000
_cell.length_b   1.000
_cell.length_c   1.000
_cell.angle_alpha   90.00
_cell.angle_beta   90.00
_cell.angle_gamma   90.00
#
_symmetry.space_group_name_H-M   'P 1'
#
loop_
_entity.id
_entity.type
_entity.pdbx_description
1 polymer ?
#
loop_
_entity_poly.entity_id
_entity_poly.type
_entity_poly.pdbx_seq_one_letter_code
_entity_poly.pdbx_strand_id
1 'polypeptide(L)'
;MSSGIVYYQAYSTIDEMKMLRSSIFTARSSLYHYLNMAQNNFREYLKTDMVRIKKYFYVLRPVLAARWIEVYNEFPPMEFQILLEKVLPEGEVKKEVEILLERKIRGDELDMEPRIEIINAFLETELNRLMEFAKGIEGDIIDPTASLDKLFRATLEEVWKV
;
A
#
# COMPACT_ATOMS: atom_id res chain seq x y z
N MET A 1 -10.21 2.94 -2.35
CA MET A 1 -11.62 2.83 -2.78
C MET A 1 -11.86 1.68 -3.74
N SER A 2 -11.03 0.66 -3.72
CA SER A 2 -11.19 -0.57 -4.52
C SER A 2 -11.53 -1.76 -3.62
N SER A 3 -12.26 -1.53 -2.52
CA SER A 3 -12.75 -2.63 -1.69
C SER A 3 -13.78 -3.43 -2.47
N GLY A 4 -13.63 -4.75 -2.50
CA GLY A 4 -14.66 -5.65 -3.02
C GLY A 4 -15.90 -5.78 -2.11
N ILE A 5 -15.86 -5.15 -0.94
CA ILE A 5 -16.96 -5.18 0.04
C ILE A 5 -17.71 -3.84 -0.05
N VAL A 6 -18.95 -3.91 -0.47
CA VAL A 6 -19.88 -2.78 -0.51
C VAL A 6 -21.08 -3.11 0.39
N TYR A 7 -21.20 -2.40 1.50
CA TYR A 7 -22.35 -2.58 2.41
C TYR A 7 -23.58 -1.84 1.92
N TYR A 8 -23.38 -0.64 1.40
CA TYR A 8 -24.43 0.21 0.88
C TYR A 8 -23.80 1.28 -0.03
N GLN A 9 -24.43 1.55 -1.16
CA GLN A 9 -24.07 2.65 -2.04
C GLN A 9 -25.35 3.38 -2.44
N ALA A 10 -25.39 4.69 -2.19
CA ALA A 10 -26.38 5.60 -2.70
C ALA A 10 -25.65 6.79 -3.35
N TYR A 11 -26.32 7.45 -4.28
CA TYR A 11 -25.82 8.62 -4.97
C TYR A 11 -24.59 8.35 -5.88
N SER A 12 -24.20 9.37 -6.64
CA SER A 12 -23.12 9.29 -7.63
C SER A 12 -21.70 9.41 -7.05
N THR A 13 -21.57 9.85 -5.81
CA THR A 13 -20.31 10.25 -5.17
C THR A 13 -19.15 9.24 -5.34
N ILE A 14 -19.42 7.95 -5.11
CA ILE A 14 -18.37 6.92 -5.20
C ILE A 14 -17.87 6.75 -6.63
N ASP A 15 -18.75 6.82 -7.62
CA ASP A 15 -18.37 6.64 -9.01
C ASP A 15 -17.63 7.87 -9.54
N GLU A 16 -18.00 9.07 -9.12
CA GLU A 16 -17.27 10.30 -9.42
C GLU A 16 -15.89 10.30 -8.74
N MET A 17 -15.78 9.82 -7.49
CA MET A 17 -14.48 9.63 -6.84
C MET A 17 -13.58 8.65 -7.57
N LYS A 18 -14.14 7.57 -8.13
CA LYS A 18 -13.38 6.61 -8.97
C LYS A 18 -12.87 7.27 -10.24
N MET A 19 -13.68 8.12 -10.89
CA MET A 19 -13.25 8.86 -12.08
C MET A 19 -12.13 9.87 -11.77
N LEU A 20 -12.22 10.58 -10.65
CA LEU A 20 -11.17 11.51 -10.23
C LEU A 20 -9.85 10.80 -9.86
N ARG A 21 -9.89 9.53 -9.45
CA ARG A 21 -8.73 8.79 -8.98
C ARG A 21 -7.54 8.85 -9.95
N SER A 22 -7.77 8.62 -11.22
CA SER A 22 -6.71 8.61 -12.23
C SER A 22 -6.09 9.98 -12.49
N SER A 23 -6.90 11.05 -12.40
CA SER A 23 -6.46 12.42 -12.64
C SER A 23 -5.66 13.02 -11.49
N ILE A 24 -5.82 12.48 -10.27
CA ILE A 24 -5.10 12.97 -9.08
C ILE A 24 -3.94 12.07 -8.66
N PHE A 25 -3.70 10.97 -9.37
CA PHE A 25 -2.59 10.07 -9.07
C PHE A 25 -1.27 10.75 -9.42
N THR A 26 -0.34 10.73 -8.46
CA THR A 26 1.06 11.05 -8.70
C THR A 26 1.92 9.94 -8.13
N ALA A 27 2.77 9.35 -8.98
CA ALA A 27 3.68 8.27 -8.56
C ALA A 27 4.59 8.74 -7.42
N ARG A 28 5.15 9.94 -7.53
CA ARG A 28 6.05 10.53 -6.53
C ARG A 28 5.39 10.61 -5.14
N SER A 29 4.23 11.26 -5.04
CA SER A 29 3.54 11.40 -3.74
C SER A 29 3.12 10.05 -3.16
N SER A 30 2.63 9.15 -4.01
CA SER A 30 2.21 7.81 -3.59
C SER A 30 3.38 6.96 -3.13
N LEU A 31 4.53 7.00 -3.81
CA LEU A 31 5.76 6.34 -3.40
C LEU A 31 6.23 6.83 -2.04
N TYR A 32 6.38 8.14 -1.85
CA TYR A 32 6.80 8.69 -0.56
C TYR A 32 5.83 8.33 0.56
N HIS A 33 4.53 8.30 0.30
CA HIS A 33 3.54 7.86 1.28
C HIS A 33 3.81 6.41 1.74
N TYR A 34 3.92 5.47 0.79
CA TYR A 34 4.14 4.06 1.13
C TYR A 34 5.53 3.81 1.73
N LEU A 35 6.57 4.46 1.23
CA LEU A 35 7.93 4.32 1.74
C LEU A 35 8.08 4.87 3.16
N ASN A 36 7.51 6.03 3.46
CA ASN A 36 7.51 6.57 4.82
C ASN A 36 6.76 5.66 5.79
N MET A 37 5.61 5.12 5.37
CA MET A 37 4.85 4.14 6.16
C MET A 37 5.69 2.89 6.43
N ALA A 38 6.33 2.34 5.40
CA ALA A 38 7.15 1.14 5.53
C ALA A 38 8.37 1.37 6.42
N GLN A 39 9.11 2.48 6.23
CA GLN A 39 10.28 2.82 7.04
C GLN A 39 9.94 3.00 8.51
N ASN A 40 8.83 3.69 8.82
CA ASN A 40 8.40 3.88 10.19
C ASN A 40 8.07 2.55 10.86
N ASN A 41 7.28 1.70 10.19
CA ASN A 41 6.91 0.38 10.70
C ASN A 41 8.15 -0.56 10.82
N PHE A 42 9.05 -0.54 9.84
CA PHE A 42 10.28 -1.35 9.90
C PHE A 42 11.14 -0.96 11.09
N ARG A 43 11.34 0.34 11.31
CA ARG A 43 12.14 0.88 12.41
C ARG A 43 11.51 0.58 13.78
N GLU A 44 10.18 0.67 13.87
CA GLU A 44 9.44 0.46 15.13
C GLU A 44 9.33 -1.03 15.50
N TYR A 45 9.14 -1.91 14.52
CA TYR A 45 8.72 -3.28 14.80
C TYR A 45 9.70 -4.38 14.43
N LEU A 46 10.64 -4.15 13.50
CA LEU A 46 11.45 -5.23 12.92
C LEU A 46 12.96 -5.09 13.16
N LYS A 47 13.39 -4.17 14.02
CA LYS A 47 14.82 -3.94 14.30
C LYS A 47 15.39 -4.79 15.45
N THR A 48 14.55 -5.43 16.24
CA THR A 48 14.94 -6.27 17.38
C THR A 48 15.06 -7.74 16.96
N ASP A 49 15.73 -8.56 17.79
CA ASP A 49 15.90 -9.99 17.53
C ASP A 49 14.59 -10.77 17.66
N MET A 50 13.69 -10.30 18.54
CA MET A 50 12.34 -10.83 18.71
C MET A 50 11.34 -9.83 18.19
N VAL A 51 10.46 -10.26 17.28
CA VAL A 51 9.49 -9.40 16.60
C VAL A 51 8.09 -10.01 16.62
N ARG A 52 7.08 -9.16 16.61
CA ARG A 52 5.71 -9.64 16.36
C ARG A 52 5.55 -9.97 14.89
N ILE A 53 5.40 -11.24 14.57
CA ILE A 53 5.36 -11.75 13.19
C ILE A 53 4.29 -11.06 12.34
N LYS A 54 3.12 -10.75 12.90
CA LYS A 54 2.08 -10.00 12.17
C LYS A 54 2.53 -8.63 11.66
N LYS A 55 3.60 -8.05 12.26
CA LYS A 55 4.12 -6.73 11.86
C LYS A 55 4.90 -6.78 10.54
N TYR A 56 5.34 -7.96 10.10
CA TYR A 56 5.90 -8.11 8.76
C TYR A 56 4.92 -7.62 7.67
N PHE A 57 3.63 -7.90 7.79
CA PHE A 57 2.64 -7.44 6.82
C PHE A 57 2.46 -5.93 6.80
N TYR A 58 2.76 -5.24 7.92
CA TYR A 58 2.70 -3.78 7.99
C TYR A 58 3.86 -3.11 7.25
N VAL A 59 4.95 -3.85 7.00
CA VAL A 59 6.10 -3.38 6.22
C VAL A 59 6.07 -3.94 4.80
N LEU A 60 5.81 -5.24 4.62
CA LEU A 60 5.74 -5.88 3.31
C LEU A 60 4.71 -5.21 2.41
N ARG A 61 3.49 -4.98 2.92
CA ARG A 61 2.42 -4.41 2.12
C ARG A 61 2.79 -3.05 1.50
N PRO A 62 3.24 -2.03 2.26
CA PRO A 62 3.64 -0.76 1.66
C PRO A 62 4.89 -0.86 0.80
N VAL A 63 5.85 -1.75 1.08
CA VAL A 63 7.00 -2.00 0.20
C VAL A 63 6.54 -2.56 -1.14
N LEU A 64 5.68 -3.58 -1.15
CA LEU A 64 5.14 -4.14 -2.39
C LEU A 64 4.24 -3.15 -3.14
N ALA A 65 3.51 -2.30 -2.41
CA ALA A 65 2.74 -1.21 -3.02
C ALA A 65 3.65 -0.17 -3.72
N ALA A 66 4.79 0.17 -3.11
CA ALA A 66 5.79 1.03 -3.73
C ALA A 66 6.40 0.38 -4.99
N ARG A 67 6.72 -0.91 -4.95
CA ARG A 67 7.16 -1.67 -6.14
C ARG A 67 6.10 -1.69 -7.25
N TRP A 68 4.84 -1.83 -6.88
CA TRP A 68 3.74 -1.77 -7.86
C TRP A 68 3.73 -0.43 -8.59
N ILE A 69 3.88 0.68 -7.86
CA ILE A 69 3.92 2.01 -8.46
C ILE A 69 5.14 2.16 -9.38
N GLU A 70 6.29 1.64 -8.99
CA GLU A 70 7.50 1.63 -9.82
C GLU A 70 7.28 0.89 -11.15
N VAL A 71 6.62 -0.27 -11.11
CA VAL A 71 6.44 -1.14 -12.29
C VAL A 71 5.29 -0.68 -13.18
N TYR A 72 4.16 -0.32 -12.59
CA TYR A 72 2.92 -0.09 -13.33
C TYR A 72 2.52 1.39 -13.42
N ASN A 73 3.14 2.27 -12.64
CA ASN A 73 2.81 3.70 -12.56
C ASN A 73 1.31 3.96 -12.31
N GLU A 74 0.70 3.16 -11.44
CA GLU A 74 -0.71 3.26 -11.07
C GLU A 74 -0.94 2.96 -9.58
N PHE A 75 -2.16 3.19 -9.10
CA PHE A 75 -2.50 2.82 -7.72
C PHE A 75 -2.40 1.31 -7.49
N PRO A 76 -1.73 0.89 -6.40
CA PRO A 76 -1.62 -0.52 -6.06
C PRO A 76 -2.97 -1.13 -5.68
N PRO A 77 -3.16 -2.43 -5.96
CA PRO A 77 -4.36 -3.16 -5.55
C PRO A 77 -4.46 -3.27 -4.03
N MET A 78 -5.69 -3.48 -3.55
CA MET A 78 -5.94 -3.68 -2.12
C MET A 78 -5.52 -5.07 -1.64
N GLU A 79 -5.61 -6.04 -2.50
CA GLU A 79 -5.35 -7.46 -2.22
C GLU A 79 -3.84 -7.71 -2.14
N PHE A 80 -3.39 -8.16 -0.94
CA PHE A 80 -1.97 -8.44 -0.70
C PHE A 80 -1.44 -9.55 -1.61
N GLN A 81 -2.27 -10.53 -1.92
CA GLN A 81 -1.90 -11.66 -2.77
C GLN A 81 -1.51 -11.18 -4.19
N ILE A 82 -2.26 -10.24 -4.77
CA ILE A 82 -1.95 -9.68 -6.08
C ILE A 82 -0.59 -8.97 -6.07
N LEU A 83 -0.31 -8.22 -5.01
CA LEU A 83 1.00 -7.58 -4.83
C LEU A 83 2.11 -8.63 -4.73
N LEU A 84 1.91 -9.67 -3.90
CA LEU A 84 2.87 -10.74 -3.70
C LEU A 84 3.21 -11.45 -5.03
N GLU A 85 2.19 -11.82 -5.79
CA GLU A 85 2.35 -12.55 -7.05
C GLU A 85 3.01 -11.72 -8.16
N LYS A 86 2.65 -10.44 -8.26
CA LYS A 86 3.03 -9.60 -9.40
C LYS A 86 4.34 -8.86 -9.22
N VAL A 87 4.69 -8.46 -8.00
CA VAL A 87 5.85 -7.59 -7.79
C VAL A 87 6.90 -8.15 -6.83
N LEU A 88 6.67 -9.25 -6.14
CA LEU A 88 7.71 -9.93 -5.39
C LEU A 88 8.40 -10.98 -6.28
N PRO A 89 9.71 -10.87 -6.54
CA PRO A 89 10.43 -11.83 -7.37
C PRO A 89 10.38 -13.26 -6.78
N GLU A 90 10.38 -14.24 -7.67
CA GLU A 90 10.53 -15.65 -7.26
C GLU A 90 11.84 -15.84 -6.51
N GLY A 91 11.79 -16.65 -5.43
CA GLY A 91 12.95 -16.95 -4.61
C GLY A 91 12.60 -17.27 -3.17
N GLU A 92 13.63 -17.36 -2.32
CA GLU A 92 13.46 -17.73 -0.91
C GLU A 92 12.63 -16.72 -0.12
N VAL A 93 12.79 -15.42 -0.39
CA VAL A 93 11.99 -14.37 0.25
C VAL A 93 10.49 -14.58 -0.01
N LYS A 94 10.12 -14.89 -1.26
CA LYS A 94 8.71 -15.12 -1.62
C LYS A 94 8.14 -16.33 -0.88
N LYS A 95 8.89 -17.42 -0.82
CA LYS A 95 8.49 -18.63 -0.08
C LYS A 95 8.26 -18.35 1.40
N GLU A 96 9.15 -17.61 2.05
CA GLU A 96 8.99 -17.23 3.46
C GLU A 96 7.76 -16.32 3.68
N VAL A 97 7.49 -15.39 2.78
CA VAL A 97 6.31 -14.53 2.86
C VAL A 97 5.03 -15.34 2.63
N GLU A 98 5.04 -16.30 1.72
CA GLU A 98 3.92 -17.24 1.48
C GLU A 98 3.62 -18.08 2.73
N ILE A 99 4.66 -18.63 3.39
CA ILE A 99 4.51 -19.35 4.66
C ILE A 99 3.86 -18.46 5.73
N LEU A 100 4.30 -17.20 5.85
CA LEU A 100 3.68 -16.26 6.79
C LEU A 100 2.22 -15.98 6.44
N LEU A 101 1.90 -15.85 5.14
CA LEU A 101 0.54 -15.61 4.68
C LEU A 101 -0.37 -16.80 4.97
N GLU A 102 0.11 -18.03 4.74
CA GLU A 102 -0.62 -19.25 5.07
C GLU A 102 -0.90 -19.35 6.58
N ARG A 103 0.09 -19.09 7.42
CA ARG A 103 -0.08 -19.04 8.89
C ARG A 103 -1.18 -18.04 9.28
N LYS A 104 -1.14 -16.86 8.68
CA LYS A 104 -2.15 -15.81 8.93
C LYS A 104 -3.56 -16.25 8.49
N ILE A 105 -3.70 -16.91 7.35
CA ILE A 105 -4.99 -17.38 6.82
C ILE A 105 -5.56 -18.49 7.69
N ARG A 106 -4.71 -19.40 8.22
CA ARG A 106 -5.11 -20.45 9.16
C ARG A 106 -5.56 -19.91 10.52
N GLY A 107 -5.24 -18.66 10.82
CA GLY A 107 -5.54 -18.05 12.12
C GLY A 107 -4.52 -18.37 13.20
N ASP A 108 -3.30 -18.78 12.82
CA ASP A 108 -2.22 -19.04 13.77
C ASP A 108 -1.89 -17.75 14.57
N GLU A 109 -1.51 -17.91 15.83
CA GLU A 109 -0.98 -16.80 16.61
C GLU A 109 0.35 -16.33 15.98
N LEU A 110 0.39 -15.07 15.55
CA LEU A 110 1.56 -14.44 14.97
C LEU A 110 2.15 -13.44 15.96
N ASP A 111 2.58 -13.97 17.11
CA ASP A 111 3.11 -13.19 18.24
C ASP A 111 4.63 -12.99 18.14
N MET A 112 5.30 -12.95 19.29
CA MET A 112 6.73 -12.71 19.41
C MET A 112 7.52 -13.96 19.03
N GLU A 113 8.25 -13.88 17.93
CA GLU A 113 9.15 -14.93 17.44
C GLU A 113 10.48 -14.31 17.02
N PRO A 114 11.55 -15.11 16.84
CA PRO A 114 12.78 -14.63 16.23
C PRO A 114 12.49 -13.98 14.88
N ARG A 115 13.18 -12.88 14.61
CA ARG A 115 13.03 -12.19 13.32
C ARG A 115 13.46 -13.11 12.18
N ILE A 116 12.81 -12.98 11.03
CA ILE A 116 13.11 -13.75 9.82
C ILE A 116 14.15 -12.99 9.02
N GLU A 117 15.41 -13.39 9.16
CA GLU A 117 16.57 -12.64 8.63
C GLU A 117 16.46 -12.37 7.13
N ILE A 118 16.02 -13.34 6.35
CA ILE A 118 15.88 -13.20 4.90
C ILE A 118 14.86 -12.13 4.51
N ILE A 119 13.74 -12.03 5.24
CA ILE A 119 12.74 -11.01 5.01
C ILE A 119 13.27 -9.64 5.46
N ASN A 120 13.95 -9.58 6.62
CA ASN A 120 14.53 -8.33 7.12
C ASN A 120 15.57 -7.77 6.16
N ALA A 121 16.49 -8.59 5.67
CA ALA A 121 17.52 -8.19 4.71
C ALA A 121 16.91 -7.70 3.40
N PHE A 122 15.90 -8.40 2.89
CA PHE A 122 15.14 -7.96 1.71
C PHE A 122 14.49 -6.60 1.93
N LEU A 123 13.75 -6.42 3.03
CA LEU A 123 13.06 -5.18 3.34
C LEU A 123 14.02 -4.00 3.46
N GLU A 124 15.16 -4.18 4.14
CA GLU A 124 16.15 -3.12 4.30
C GLU A 124 16.77 -2.71 2.96
N THR A 125 17.15 -3.68 2.14
CA THR A 125 17.70 -3.45 0.81
C THR A 125 16.69 -2.75 -0.10
N GLU A 126 15.47 -3.24 -0.10
CA GLU A 126 14.42 -2.75 -1.00
C GLU A 126 13.92 -1.36 -0.61
N LEU A 127 13.81 -1.07 0.69
CA LEU A 127 13.48 0.27 1.17
C LEU A 127 14.51 1.30 0.72
N ASN A 128 15.80 0.98 0.83
CA ASN A 128 16.87 1.88 0.38
C ASN A 128 16.83 2.08 -1.13
N ARG A 129 16.66 1.01 -1.91
CA ARG A 129 16.57 1.05 -3.37
C ARG A 129 15.39 1.91 -3.84
N LEU A 130 14.19 1.67 -3.28
CA LEU A 130 12.98 2.40 -3.66
C LEU A 130 13.02 3.87 -3.23
N MET A 131 13.69 4.20 -2.12
CA MET A 131 13.91 5.59 -1.74
C MET A 131 14.79 6.33 -2.73
N GLU A 132 15.86 5.70 -3.22
CA GLU A 132 16.70 6.30 -4.29
C GLU A 132 15.91 6.45 -5.59
N PHE A 133 15.13 5.44 -5.97
CA PHE A 133 14.25 5.52 -7.12
C PHE A 133 13.25 6.70 -7.00
N ALA A 134 12.61 6.86 -5.84
CA ALA A 134 11.64 7.93 -5.62
C ALA A 134 12.23 9.34 -5.72
N LYS A 135 13.52 9.52 -5.37
CA LYS A 135 14.22 10.79 -5.52
C LYS A 135 14.42 11.18 -6.99
N GLY A 136 14.58 10.18 -7.86
CA GLY A 136 14.75 10.39 -9.31
C GLY A 136 13.46 10.67 -10.06
N ILE A 137 12.28 10.52 -9.43
CA ILE A 137 11.01 10.79 -10.10
C ILE A 137 10.74 12.29 -10.09
N GLU A 138 10.72 12.87 -11.29
CA GLU A 138 10.18 14.20 -11.52
C GLU A 138 8.66 14.14 -11.60
N GLY A 139 7.99 15.14 -11.13
CA GLY A 139 6.53 15.24 -11.24
C GLY A 139 5.97 16.40 -10.43
N ASP A 140 4.96 17.02 -10.96
CA ASP A 140 4.23 18.07 -10.30
C ASP A 140 3.40 17.53 -9.14
N ILE A 141 3.27 18.32 -8.10
CA ILE A 141 2.30 18.07 -7.04
C ILE A 141 0.94 18.50 -7.59
N ILE A 142 0.09 17.51 -7.88
CA ILE A 142 -1.29 17.79 -8.27
C ILE A 142 -2.05 18.20 -7.01
N ASP A 143 -2.59 19.41 -7.00
CA ASP A 143 -3.53 19.84 -5.95
C ASP A 143 -4.97 19.44 -6.34
N PRO A 144 -5.55 18.45 -5.67
CA PRO A 144 -6.90 17.99 -5.99
C PRO A 144 -7.99 18.84 -5.35
N THR A 145 -7.66 19.88 -4.59
CA THR A 145 -8.61 20.63 -3.73
C THR A 145 -9.81 21.14 -4.50
N ALA A 146 -9.61 21.77 -5.65
CA ALA A 146 -10.72 22.31 -6.44
C ALA A 146 -11.67 21.22 -6.96
N SER A 147 -11.12 20.09 -7.40
CA SER A 147 -11.90 18.94 -7.90
C SER A 147 -12.69 18.26 -6.78
N LEU A 148 -12.08 18.13 -5.61
CA LEU A 148 -12.71 17.55 -4.42
C LEU A 148 -13.79 18.48 -3.84
N ASP A 149 -13.56 19.81 -3.83
CA ASP A 149 -14.56 20.79 -3.40
C ASP A 149 -15.78 20.77 -4.34
N LYS A 150 -15.56 20.71 -5.66
CA LYS A 150 -16.64 20.56 -6.63
C LYS A 150 -17.45 19.28 -6.39
N LEU A 151 -16.77 18.15 -6.19
CA LEU A 151 -17.42 16.87 -5.90
C LEU A 151 -18.22 16.94 -4.59
N PHE A 152 -17.64 17.53 -3.56
CA PHE A 152 -18.31 17.71 -2.27
C PHE A 152 -19.61 18.50 -2.40
N ARG A 153 -19.56 19.65 -3.12
CA ARG A 153 -20.77 20.47 -3.36
C ARG A 153 -21.83 19.72 -4.16
N ALA A 154 -21.43 19.05 -5.24
CA ALA A 154 -22.35 18.24 -6.04
C ALA A 154 -23.02 17.14 -5.21
N THR A 155 -22.25 16.49 -4.32
CA THR A 155 -22.79 15.48 -3.40
C THR A 155 -23.83 16.10 -2.44
N LEU A 156 -23.57 17.27 -1.88
CA LEU A 156 -24.53 17.95 -1.02
C LEU A 156 -25.83 18.30 -1.76
N GLU A 157 -25.72 18.80 -2.99
CA GLU A 157 -26.88 19.10 -3.84
C GLU A 157 -27.69 17.85 -4.19
N GLU A 158 -27.00 16.72 -4.46
CA GLU A 158 -27.65 15.44 -4.76
C GLU A 158 -28.39 14.85 -3.54
N VAL A 159 -27.77 14.93 -2.36
CA VAL A 159 -28.30 14.37 -1.10
C VAL A 159 -29.46 15.22 -0.56
N TRP A 160 -29.34 16.53 -0.66
CA TRP A 160 -30.31 17.48 -0.10
C TRP A 160 -31.11 18.20 -1.19
N LYS A 161 -31.38 17.51 -2.30
CA LYS A 161 -32.34 18.04 -3.28
C LYS A 161 -33.64 18.36 -2.57
N VAL A 162 -33.83 19.66 -2.31
CA VAL A 162 -35.09 20.27 -1.90
C VAL A 162 -35.80 20.72 -3.17
#